data_4b47a18e767ccddc1af250c2ef9432cc
#
_entry.id   4b47a18e767ccddc1af250c2ef9432cc
#
_cell.length_a   1.000
_cell.length_b   1.000
_cell.length_c   1.000
_cell.angle_alpha   90.00
_cell.angle_beta   90.00
_cell.angle_gamma   90.00
#
_symmetry.space_group_name_H-M   'P 1'
#
loop_
_entity.id
_entity.type
_entity.pdbx_description
1 polymer ?
#
loop_
_entity_poly.entity_id
_entity_poly.type
_entity_poly.pdbx_seq_one_letter_code
_entity_poly.pdbx_strand_id
1 'polypeptide(L)'
;MKEFQVNIRPGSSILGNYKNQSYKIESAFAEFIDNSTQSFFSHKEEFLEIGQTACNINIEIYPEYIKIFDNAYGMEIDDFKRALKLDSPPEDKSGRCEKGMGLKTSATCLGSLWSVETTQKGSNNKYKAVVDVDDITINSPEQITATVEDCDENEHYTIIKIEMLNKKIGPAKIDALIKSLSEMYSLDIRNKELTMSVNKEPIKYRKPDLWINQETGSAYMVTFDREFEVDGEKYSFDGWVGIRDTADTEFSGLTLFRKCRAIKIHYRPTKLLGKPNLYPYQRIIGEINLKGNNWEPSYTKDELMWEGEVEDRFIAELKDAAGGIIAKSSTLRKEDKPVSKEKQKQIATNIKKSFETVDNKKIEQIINSIVDIETVKQVEYANTTNTFDVEKIKEDEFEPVPIDIMGVNYIFNVKFEHNGVNDWLKLNTVKEPNEFNLIINYGLDYFAKEKNLEFIQKMAITICVSIITAKSNGNKDAYKILNIINTIIRSIK
;
A
#
# COMPACT_ATOMS: atom_id res chain seq x y z
N MET A 1 -19.27 -62.19 -3.80
CA MET A 1 -18.39 -61.12 -4.27
C MET A 1 -17.23 -61.06 -3.29
N LYS A 2 -15.97 -61.06 -3.72
CA LYS A 2 -14.81 -60.99 -2.81
C LYS A 2 -14.36 -59.51 -2.84
N GLU A 3 -14.34 -58.88 -1.66
CA GLU A 3 -13.85 -57.52 -1.50
C GLU A 3 -12.37 -57.52 -1.11
N PHE A 4 -11.60 -56.55 -1.55
CA PHE A 4 -10.21 -56.36 -1.14
C PHE A 4 -9.95 -54.86 -0.94
N GLN A 5 -9.01 -54.53 -0.05
CA GLN A 5 -8.62 -53.15 0.23
C GLN A 5 -7.45 -52.75 -0.65
N VAL A 6 -7.50 -51.51 -1.16
CA VAL A 6 -6.44 -50.90 -1.96
C VAL A 6 -5.86 -49.71 -1.16
N ASN A 7 -4.54 -49.67 -1.04
CA ASN A 7 -3.88 -48.53 -0.44
C ASN A 7 -3.86 -47.35 -1.46
N ILE A 8 -4.54 -46.24 -1.12
CA ILE A 8 -4.65 -45.07 -1.96
C ILE A 8 -3.74 -43.89 -1.49
N ARG A 9 -2.87 -44.13 -0.48
CA ARG A 9 -1.92 -43.09 -0.05
C ARG A 9 -0.89 -42.87 -1.14
N PRO A 10 -0.70 -41.58 -1.59
CA PRO A 10 0.32 -41.30 -2.59
C PRO A 10 1.72 -41.51 -2.01
N GLY A 11 2.61 -42.08 -2.80
CA GLY A 11 4.02 -42.15 -2.47
C GLY A 11 4.70 -40.80 -2.60
N SER A 12 5.91 -40.63 -2.06
CA SER A 12 6.70 -39.40 -2.13
C SER A 12 7.01 -38.95 -3.57
N SER A 13 7.02 -39.90 -4.54
CA SER A 13 7.20 -39.64 -5.98
C SER A 13 6.16 -38.67 -6.59
N ILE A 14 5.00 -38.45 -5.91
CA ILE A 14 4.00 -37.49 -6.38
C ILE A 14 4.57 -36.06 -6.50
N LEU A 15 5.63 -35.73 -5.74
CA LEU A 15 6.33 -34.44 -5.86
C LEU A 15 6.78 -34.15 -7.30
N GLY A 16 7.21 -35.16 -8.04
CA GLY A 16 7.61 -35.04 -9.45
C GLY A 16 6.51 -34.48 -10.36
N ASN A 17 5.24 -34.72 -10.03
CA ASN A 17 4.11 -34.21 -10.81
C ASN A 17 3.98 -32.68 -10.71
N TYR A 18 4.39 -32.09 -9.58
CA TYR A 18 4.31 -30.64 -9.39
C TYR A 18 5.35 -29.87 -10.20
N LYS A 19 6.45 -30.53 -10.61
CA LYS A 19 7.49 -29.94 -11.48
C LYS A 19 6.93 -29.45 -12.82
N ASN A 20 5.94 -30.17 -13.37
CA ASN A 20 5.34 -29.90 -14.67
C ASN A 20 4.01 -29.14 -14.59
N GLN A 21 3.56 -28.78 -13.40
CA GLN A 21 2.30 -28.08 -13.22
C GLN A 21 2.41 -26.63 -13.74
N SER A 22 1.39 -26.16 -14.46
CA SER A 22 1.32 -24.78 -14.92
C SER A 22 0.97 -23.83 -13.77
N TYR A 23 1.87 -23.71 -12.82
CA TYR A 23 1.74 -22.79 -11.70
C TYR A 23 2.26 -21.42 -12.11
N LYS A 24 1.50 -20.36 -11.85
CA LYS A 24 1.97 -18.99 -12.07
C LYS A 24 3.10 -18.69 -11.09
N ILE A 25 4.13 -18.01 -11.56
CA ILE A 25 5.28 -17.64 -10.73
C ILE A 25 4.82 -16.84 -9.52
N GLU A 26 3.91 -15.89 -9.72
CA GLU A 26 3.37 -15.00 -8.69
C GLU A 26 2.65 -15.79 -7.60
N SER A 27 1.89 -16.83 -7.97
CA SER A 27 1.20 -17.69 -7.01
C SER A 27 2.18 -18.54 -6.21
N ALA A 28 3.28 -18.99 -6.82
CA ALA A 28 4.32 -19.71 -6.11
C ALA A 28 5.00 -18.87 -5.03
N PHE A 29 5.37 -17.62 -5.37
CA PHE A 29 5.95 -16.70 -4.38
C PHE A 29 4.94 -16.31 -3.29
N ALA A 30 3.68 -16.14 -3.67
CA ALA A 30 2.64 -15.80 -2.71
C ALA A 30 2.44 -16.87 -1.62
N GLU A 31 2.64 -18.17 -1.92
CA GLU A 31 2.56 -19.22 -0.90
C GLU A 31 3.66 -19.09 0.16
N PHE A 32 4.88 -18.68 -0.21
CA PHE A 32 5.94 -18.44 0.78
C PHE A 32 5.62 -17.21 1.64
N ILE A 33 5.13 -16.12 1.01
CA ILE A 33 4.76 -14.88 1.70
C ILE A 33 3.57 -15.14 2.64
N ASP A 34 2.58 -15.94 2.22
CA ASP A 34 1.46 -16.33 3.07
C ASP A 34 1.94 -17.06 4.31
N ASN A 35 2.89 -18.01 4.18
CA ASN A 35 3.46 -18.74 5.30
C ASN A 35 4.17 -17.81 6.28
N SER A 36 5.04 -16.93 5.75
CA SER A 36 5.80 -15.95 6.55
C SER A 36 4.86 -14.98 7.28
N THR A 37 3.90 -14.40 6.56
CA THR A 37 2.94 -13.44 7.15
C THR A 37 2.01 -14.11 8.15
N GLN A 38 1.56 -15.33 7.92
CA GLN A 38 0.77 -16.07 8.90
C GLN A 38 1.57 -16.35 10.17
N SER A 39 2.80 -16.84 10.04
CA SER A 39 3.70 -17.06 11.18
C SER A 39 3.91 -15.78 11.99
N PHE A 40 4.11 -14.64 11.32
CA PHE A 40 4.27 -13.34 11.98
C PHE A 40 2.97 -12.89 12.68
N PHE A 41 1.84 -12.94 12.00
CA PHE A 41 0.58 -12.43 12.57
C PHE A 41 0.04 -13.30 13.71
N SER A 42 0.31 -14.61 13.68
CA SER A 42 -0.07 -15.49 14.79
C SER A 42 0.70 -15.21 16.08
N HIS A 43 1.87 -14.54 16.01
CA HIS A 43 2.72 -14.17 17.15
C HIS A 43 2.94 -12.66 17.26
N LYS A 44 1.99 -11.87 16.75
CA LYS A 44 2.13 -10.42 16.62
C LYS A 44 2.37 -9.73 17.97
N GLU A 45 1.73 -10.17 19.03
CA GLU A 45 1.90 -9.59 20.36
C GLU A 45 3.33 -9.76 20.87
N GLU A 46 3.90 -10.97 20.72
CA GLU A 46 5.30 -11.25 21.10
C GLU A 46 6.32 -10.43 20.31
N PHE A 47 6.03 -10.16 19.03
CA PHE A 47 6.86 -9.28 18.20
C PHE A 47 6.80 -7.82 18.62
N LEU A 48 5.63 -7.35 19.01
CA LEU A 48 5.46 -5.97 19.51
C LEU A 48 6.23 -5.73 20.79
N GLU A 49 6.36 -6.73 21.68
CA GLU A 49 7.16 -6.64 22.90
C GLU A 49 8.65 -6.39 22.64
N ILE A 50 9.19 -6.89 21.53
CA ILE A 50 10.58 -6.66 21.11
C ILE A 50 10.74 -5.50 20.11
N GLY A 51 9.67 -4.73 19.87
CA GLY A 51 9.67 -3.59 18.96
C GLY A 51 9.62 -3.94 17.46
N GLN A 52 9.35 -5.19 17.10
CA GLN A 52 9.19 -5.60 15.70
C GLN A 52 7.74 -5.42 15.29
N THR A 53 7.47 -4.43 14.44
CA THR A 53 6.12 -4.06 14.00
C THR A 53 5.74 -4.63 12.63
N ALA A 54 6.72 -5.18 11.89
CA ALA A 54 6.51 -5.67 10.53
C ALA A 54 7.24 -6.99 10.27
N CYS A 55 6.61 -7.83 9.47
CA CYS A 55 7.27 -8.96 8.82
C CYS A 55 8.13 -8.44 7.67
N ASN A 56 9.42 -8.80 7.64
CA ASN A 56 10.34 -8.44 6.58
C ASN A 56 10.65 -9.66 5.72
N ILE A 57 10.39 -9.57 4.42
CA ILE A 57 10.63 -10.66 3.47
C ILE A 57 11.58 -10.19 2.38
N ASN A 58 12.72 -10.86 2.24
CA ASN A 58 13.71 -10.57 1.22
C ASN A 58 13.76 -11.71 0.20
N ILE A 59 13.55 -11.38 -1.06
CA ILE A 59 13.53 -12.32 -2.17
C ILE A 59 14.74 -12.03 -3.06
N GLU A 60 15.57 -13.03 -3.29
CA GLU A 60 16.67 -12.98 -4.24
C GLU A 60 16.35 -13.91 -5.40
N ILE A 61 16.46 -13.41 -6.62
CA ILE A 61 16.20 -14.16 -7.86
C ILE A 61 17.41 -14.00 -8.77
N TYR A 62 18.19 -15.06 -8.90
CA TYR A 62 19.35 -15.14 -9.76
C TYR A 62 19.21 -16.32 -10.74
N PRO A 63 20.01 -16.38 -11.82
CA PRO A 63 19.92 -17.49 -12.76
C PRO A 63 20.14 -18.87 -12.15
N GLU A 64 20.95 -18.96 -11.08
CA GLU A 64 21.36 -20.18 -10.41
C GLU A 64 20.45 -20.59 -9.28
N TYR A 65 19.81 -19.62 -8.61
CA TYR A 65 18.99 -19.88 -7.43
C TYR A 65 17.93 -18.80 -7.17
N ILE A 66 16.92 -19.19 -6.40
CA ILE A 66 15.99 -18.30 -5.73
C ILE A 66 16.18 -18.50 -4.23
N LYS A 67 16.22 -17.40 -3.47
CA LYS A 67 16.26 -17.43 -2.01
C LYS A 67 15.19 -16.52 -1.45
N ILE A 68 14.39 -17.03 -0.54
CA ILE A 68 13.39 -16.27 0.21
C ILE A 68 13.80 -16.34 1.68
N PHE A 69 13.96 -15.18 2.29
CA PHE A 69 14.23 -15.01 3.71
C PHE A 69 13.08 -14.24 4.34
N ASP A 70 12.62 -14.67 5.50
CA ASP A 70 11.73 -13.91 6.36
C ASP A 70 12.26 -13.84 7.80
N ASN A 71 11.84 -12.81 8.53
CA ASN A 71 12.05 -12.65 9.96
C ASN A 71 10.79 -12.93 10.78
N ALA A 72 9.98 -13.89 10.34
CA ALA A 72 8.82 -14.36 11.08
C ALA A 72 9.22 -15.24 12.28
N TYR A 73 8.27 -15.86 12.92
CA TYR A 73 8.51 -16.61 14.17
C TYR A 73 9.42 -17.83 14.02
N GLY A 74 9.55 -18.35 12.79
CA GLY A 74 10.23 -19.61 12.50
C GLY A 74 9.39 -20.83 12.82
N MET A 75 10.02 -22.00 12.84
CA MET A 75 9.34 -23.29 13.06
C MET A 75 10.04 -24.07 14.17
N GLU A 76 9.25 -24.64 15.09
CA GLU A 76 9.70 -25.70 15.98
C GLU A 76 9.81 -27.04 15.24
N ILE A 77 10.32 -28.06 15.90
CA ILE A 77 10.61 -29.37 15.29
C ILE A 77 9.37 -30.04 14.67
N ASP A 78 8.22 -29.94 15.31
CA ASP A 78 7.00 -30.60 14.82
C ASP A 78 6.38 -29.81 13.66
N ASP A 79 6.40 -28.47 13.69
CA ASP A 79 6.04 -27.63 12.57
C ASP A 79 6.95 -27.84 11.35
N PHE A 80 8.26 -27.94 11.60
CA PHE A 80 9.24 -28.22 10.56
C PHE A 80 8.99 -29.58 9.89
N LYS A 81 8.75 -30.65 10.67
CA LYS A 81 8.39 -31.95 10.15
C LYS A 81 7.09 -31.94 9.35
N ARG A 82 6.07 -31.20 9.85
CA ARG A 82 4.79 -31.01 9.17
C ARG A 82 4.96 -30.27 7.85
N ALA A 83 5.78 -29.21 7.83
CA ALA A 83 6.06 -28.43 6.63
C ALA A 83 6.67 -29.25 5.49
N LEU A 84 7.41 -30.31 5.82
CA LEU A 84 8.03 -31.22 4.84
C LEU A 84 7.15 -32.42 4.49
N LYS A 85 6.25 -32.85 5.39
CA LYS A 85 5.37 -33.99 5.17
C LYS A 85 4.30 -33.68 4.14
N LEU A 86 4.11 -34.56 3.16
CA LEU A 86 3.03 -34.45 2.17
C LEU A 86 1.67 -34.61 2.84
N ASP A 87 0.68 -33.88 2.34
CA ASP A 87 -0.72 -33.93 2.81
C ASP A 87 -0.86 -33.76 4.34
N SER A 88 -0.25 -32.70 4.84
CA SER A 88 -0.30 -32.36 6.27
C SER A 88 -0.73 -30.88 6.44
N PRO A 89 -2.05 -30.63 6.48
CA PRO A 89 -2.55 -29.28 6.64
C PRO A 89 -2.19 -28.70 8.02
N PRO A 90 -2.11 -27.37 8.17
CA PRO A 90 -1.90 -26.73 9.46
C PRO A 90 -3.08 -27.02 10.41
N GLU A 91 -2.82 -27.04 11.70
CA GLU A 91 -3.86 -27.18 12.73
C GLU A 91 -4.77 -25.96 12.73
N ASP A 92 -4.17 -24.76 12.69
CA ASP A 92 -4.90 -23.50 12.55
C ASP A 92 -5.15 -23.16 11.07
N LYS A 93 -6.41 -23.16 10.68
CA LYS A 93 -6.90 -22.77 9.35
C LYS A 93 -7.51 -21.35 9.32
N SER A 94 -7.44 -20.60 10.41
CA SER A 94 -7.97 -19.25 10.50
C SER A 94 -7.18 -18.27 9.62
N GLY A 95 -5.89 -18.50 9.42
CA GLY A 95 -4.99 -17.69 8.62
C GLY A 95 -5.04 -17.98 7.11
N ARG A 96 -4.03 -17.52 6.39
CA ARG A 96 -3.89 -17.63 4.92
C ARG A 96 -3.51 -19.03 4.45
N CYS A 97 -2.87 -19.82 5.31
CA CYS A 97 -2.38 -21.17 5.01
C CYS A 97 -3.40 -22.22 5.43
N GLU A 98 -4.23 -22.69 4.51
CA GLU A 98 -5.35 -23.58 4.84
C GLU A 98 -5.09 -25.05 4.44
N LYS A 99 -4.26 -25.29 3.41
CA LYS A 99 -4.15 -26.61 2.75
C LYS A 99 -2.84 -27.36 3.03
N GLY A 100 -1.81 -26.71 3.61
CA GLY A 100 -0.53 -27.34 4.00
C GLY A 100 0.35 -27.88 2.87
N MET A 101 0.02 -27.58 1.62
CA MET A 101 0.75 -28.05 0.43
C MET A 101 1.57 -26.93 -0.26
N GLY A 102 1.28 -25.68 0.03
CA GLY A 102 1.78 -24.51 -0.71
C GLY A 102 3.30 -24.47 -0.81
N LEU A 103 4.03 -24.61 0.29
CA LEU A 103 5.50 -24.59 0.31
C LEU A 103 6.09 -25.63 -0.64
N LYS A 104 5.66 -26.89 -0.51
CA LYS A 104 6.22 -28.03 -1.27
C LYS A 104 5.93 -27.91 -2.76
N THR A 105 4.70 -27.59 -3.12
CA THR A 105 4.28 -27.44 -4.52
C THR A 105 4.96 -26.26 -5.17
N SER A 106 5.06 -25.11 -4.47
CA SER A 106 5.70 -23.90 -4.98
C SER A 106 7.20 -24.06 -5.15
N ALA A 107 7.89 -24.60 -4.15
CA ALA A 107 9.33 -24.86 -4.24
C ALA A 107 9.64 -25.84 -5.39
N THR A 108 8.91 -26.95 -5.49
CA THR A 108 9.10 -27.95 -6.56
C THR A 108 8.74 -27.41 -7.95
N CYS A 109 7.74 -26.55 -8.06
CA CYS A 109 7.40 -25.88 -9.33
C CYS A 109 8.52 -24.95 -9.82
N LEU A 110 9.21 -24.27 -8.91
CA LEU A 110 10.29 -23.33 -9.23
C LEU A 110 11.63 -24.03 -9.51
N GLY A 111 11.95 -25.10 -8.80
CA GLY A 111 13.20 -25.85 -9.00
C GLY A 111 13.15 -27.27 -8.48
N SER A 112 14.07 -28.12 -8.95
CA SER A 112 14.13 -29.53 -8.57
C SER A 112 15.02 -29.81 -7.35
N LEU A 113 15.80 -28.86 -6.89
CA LEU A 113 16.57 -28.95 -5.65
C LEU A 113 16.20 -27.77 -4.76
N TRP A 114 15.67 -28.03 -3.57
CA TRP A 114 15.34 -26.95 -2.64
C TRP A 114 15.61 -27.32 -1.19
N SER A 115 15.82 -26.31 -0.36
CA SER A 115 16.07 -26.46 1.06
C SER A 115 15.23 -25.50 1.88
N VAL A 116 14.92 -25.91 3.10
CA VAL A 116 14.33 -25.08 4.16
C VAL A 116 15.28 -25.08 5.33
N GLU A 117 15.59 -23.88 5.82
CA GLU A 117 16.35 -23.64 7.04
C GLU A 117 15.53 -22.71 7.94
N THR A 118 15.37 -23.04 9.20
CA THR A 118 14.53 -22.25 10.12
C THR A 118 14.99 -22.37 11.56
N THR A 119 14.79 -21.31 12.32
CA THR A 119 14.88 -21.32 13.78
C THR A 119 13.72 -20.53 14.36
N GLN A 120 13.11 -21.08 15.41
CA GLN A 120 12.00 -20.45 16.12
C GLN A 120 12.52 -19.47 17.16
N LYS A 121 11.85 -18.35 17.33
CA LYS A 121 12.13 -17.37 18.40
C LYS A 121 12.15 -18.05 19.78
N GLY A 122 13.22 -17.84 20.54
CA GLY A 122 13.43 -18.44 21.86
C GLY A 122 13.95 -19.88 21.82
N SER A 123 14.31 -20.42 20.65
CA SER A 123 14.88 -21.75 20.50
C SER A 123 16.39 -21.69 20.27
N ASN A 124 17.13 -22.62 20.85
CA ASN A 124 18.56 -22.81 20.57
C ASN A 124 18.82 -23.80 19.42
N ASN A 125 17.80 -24.16 18.67
CA ASN A 125 17.89 -25.16 17.60
C ASN A 125 17.55 -24.54 16.24
N LYS A 126 18.43 -24.74 15.29
CA LYS A 126 18.23 -24.41 13.88
C LYS A 126 18.07 -25.72 13.09
N TYR A 127 16.99 -25.82 12.36
CA TYR A 127 16.66 -27.02 11.56
C TYR A 127 16.90 -26.73 10.08
N LYS A 128 17.43 -27.74 9.37
CA LYS A 128 17.63 -27.68 7.93
C LYS A 128 17.32 -29.01 7.26
N ALA A 129 16.62 -28.96 6.14
CA ALA A 129 16.41 -30.11 5.26
C ALA A 129 16.65 -29.71 3.80
N VAL A 130 17.13 -30.65 3.02
CA VAL A 130 17.31 -30.53 1.56
C VAL A 130 16.42 -31.56 0.89
N VAL A 131 15.69 -31.13 -0.12
CA VAL A 131 14.76 -31.94 -0.91
C VAL A 131 15.23 -31.95 -2.35
N ASP A 132 15.73 -33.10 -2.78
CA ASP A 132 16.04 -33.39 -4.17
C ASP A 132 14.84 -34.08 -4.80
N VAL A 133 14.09 -33.34 -5.62
CA VAL A 133 12.85 -33.81 -6.24
C VAL A 133 13.11 -34.94 -7.24
N ASP A 134 14.23 -34.89 -7.95
CA ASP A 134 14.58 -35.88 -8.96
C ASP A 134 14.93 -37.23 -8.27
N ASP A 135 15.71 -37.21 -7.20
CA ASP A 135 16.03 -38.37 -6.40
C ASP A 135 14.75 -38.98 -5.76
N ILE A 136 13.93 -38.13 -5.15
CA ILE A 136 12.65 -38.54 -4.53
C ILE A 136 11.71 -39.19 -5.57
N THR A 137 11.67 -38.66 -6.78
CA THR A 137 10.81 -39.15 -7.86
C THR A 137 11.26 -40.54 -8.32
N ILE A 138 12.57 -40.78 -8.40
CA ILE A 138 13.17 -42.03 -8.85
C ILE A 138 13.11 -43.09 -7.75
N ASN A 139 13.55 -42.75 -6.55
CA ASN A 139 13.80 -43.73 -5.49
C ASN A 139 12.63 -43.85 -4.49
N SER A 140 11.67 -42.91 -4.51
CA SER A 140 10.48 -42.89 -3.63
C SER A 140 10.80 -43.15 -2.15
N PRO A 141 11.79 -42.44 -1.54
CA PRO A 141 12.17 -42.69 -0.15
C PRO A 141 11.00 -42.41 0.80
N GLU A 142 10.91 -43.20 1.86
CA GLU A 142 9.92 -42.96 2.91
C GLU A 142 10.29 -41.78 3.82
N GLN A 143 11.57 -41.42 3.90
CA GLN A 143 12.11 -40.39 4.77
C GLN A 143 13.21 -39.59 4.07
N ILE A 144 13.33 -38.32 4.44
CA ILE A 144 14.45 -37.46 4.09
C ILE A 144 15.23 -37.09 5.35
N THR A 145 16.53 -36.83 5.20
CA THR A 145 17.39 -36.46 6.31
C THR A 145 17.29 -34.95 6.54
N ALA A 146 17.10 -34.58 7.80
CA ALA A 146 17.21 -33.18 8.27
C ALA A 146 18.34 -33.09 9.30
N THR A 147 18.95 -31.91 9.39
CA THR A 147 19.99 -31.59 10.37
C THR A 147 19.46 -30.61 11.42
N VAL A 148 20.04 -30.66 12.60
CA VAL A 148 19.86 -29.68 13.65
C VAL A 148 21.24 -29.14 14.08
N GLU A 149 21.32 -27.84 14.25
CA GLU A 149 22.51 -27.12 14.71
C GLU A 149 22.13 -26.18 15.83
N ASP A 150 23.07 -25.89 16.74
CA ASP A 150 22.86 -24.88 17.78
C ASP A 150 22.84 -23.48 17.15
N CYS A 151 21.99 -22.59 17.66
CA CYS A 151 21.90 -21.18 17.28
C CYS A 151 21.62 -20.27 18.48
N ASP A 152 21.65 -18.97 18.27
CA ASP A 152 21.26 -17.98 19.27
C ASP A 152 19.73 -17.99 19.44
N GLU A 153 19.25 -18.00 20.69
CA GLU A 153 17.82 -17.97 21.02
C GLU A 153 17.11 -16.68 20.56
N ASN A 154 17.86 -15.62 20.26
CA ASN A 154 17.30 -14.39 19.70
C ASN A 154 17.12 -14.45 18.19
N GLU A 155 17.71 -15.43 17.52
CA GLU A 155 17.50 -15.62 16.08
C GLU A 155 16.13 -16.24 15.84
N HIS A 156 15.42 -15.69 14.85
CA HIS A 156 14.16 -16.25 14.36
C HIS A 156 14.00 -15.91 12.87
N TYR A 157 13.89 -16.92 12.07
CA TYR A 157 13.74 -16.75 10.61
C TYR A 157 13.34 -18.05 9.92
N THR A 158 12.92 -17.91 8.66
CA THR A 158 12.89 -19.01 7.71
C THR A 158 13.60 -18.61 6.42
N ILE A 159 14.45 -19.51 5.92
CA ILE A 159 15.09 -19.40 4.62
C ILE A 159 14.63 -20.55 3.75
N ILE A 160 14.11 -20.24 2.57
CA ILE A 160 13.84 -21.20 1.51
C ILE A 160 14.80 -20.89 0.37
N LYS A 161 15.63 -21.87 0.00
CA LYS A 161 16.54 -21.75 -1.15
C LYS A 161 16.16 -22.78 -2.19
N ILE A 162 16.04 -22.36 -3.44
CA ILE A 162 15.62 -23.18 -4.56
C ILE A 162 16.70 -23.08 -5.65
N GLU A 163 17.20 -24.23 -6.08
CA GLU A 163 18.27 -24.39 -7.05
C GLU A 163 17.80 -25.33 -8.17
N MET A 164 18.59 -25.50 -9.21
CA MET A 164 18.19 -26.29 -10.38
C MET A 164 16.83 -25.83 -10.93
N LEU A 165 16.76 -24.52 -11.26
CA LEU A 165 15.50 -23.87 -11.59
C LEU A 165 14.84 -24.48 -12.84
N ASN A 166 13.56 -24.82 -12.70
CA ASN A 166 12.74 -25.37 -13.79
C ASN A 166 12.42 -24.33 -14.87
N LYS A 167 12.41 -23.05 -14.49
CA LYS A 167 12.07 -21.92 -15.37
C LYS A 167 13.02 -20.75 -15.15
N LYS A 168 13.52 -20.15 -16.22
CA LYS A 168 14.28 -18.90 -16.13
C LYS A 168 13.33 -17.73 -15.87
N ILE A 169 13.66 -16.93 -14.86
CA ILE A 169 12.93 -15.71 -14.50
C ILE A 169 13.79 -14.52 -14.94
N GLY A 170 13.47 -13.96 -16.09
CA GLY A 170 14.17 -12.78 -16.62
C GLY A 170 13.61 -11.46 -16.05
N PRO A 171 14.26 -10.30 -16.35
CA PRO A 171 13.90 -9.00 -15.77
C PRO A 171 12.42 -8.64 -15.90
N ALA A 172 11.83 -8.78 -17.09
CA ALA A 172 10.41 -8.47 -17.30
C ALA A 172 9.45 -9.33 -16.44
N LYS A 173 9.83 -10.57 -16.12
CA LYS A 173 9.06 -11.41 -15.20
C LYS A 173 9.27 -11.00 -13.74
N ILE A 174 10.45 -10.48 -13.39
CA ILE A 174 10.72 -9.91 -12.06
C ILE A 174 9.86 -8.65 -11.86
N ASP A 175 9.80 -7.76 -12.85
CA ASP A 175 8.96 -6.55 -12.78
C ASP A 175 7.47 -6.92 -12.62
N ALA A 176 7.00 -7.89 -13.39
CA ALA A 176 5.63 -8.39 -13.28
C ALA A 176 5.35 -9.02 -11.89
N LEU A 177 6.32 -9.76 -11.34
CA LEU A 177 6.24 -10.34 -9.99
C LEU A 177 6.16 -9.25 -8.93
N ILE A 178 7.03 -8.23 -8.98
CA ILE A 178 7.03 -7.10 -8.04
C ILE A 178 5.67 -6.40 -8.06
N LYS A 179 5.14 -6.10 -9.26
CA LYS A 179 3.82 -5.50 -9.42
C LYS A 179 2.74 -6.37 -8.81
N SER A 180 2.70 -7.64 -9.14
CA SER A 180 1.69 -8.59 -8.65
C SER A 180 1.73 -8.72 -7.12
N LEU A 181 2.92 -8.88 -6.53
CA LEU A 181 3.07 -8.98 -5.08
C LEU A 181 2.67 -7.67 -4.37
N SER A 182 2.99 -6.51 -4.96
CA SER A 182 2.59 -5.22 -4.41
C SER A 182 1.07 -5.05 -4.33
N GLU A 183 0.35 -5.56 -5.32
CA GLU A 183 -1.11 -5.52 -5.37
C GLU A 183 -1.73 -6.58 -4.45
N MET A 184 -1.19 -7.81 -4.43
CA MET A 184 -1.68 -8.90 -3.57
C MET A 184 -1.62 -8.56 -2.08
N TYR A 185 -0.55 -7.91 -1.65
CA TYR A 185 -0.30 -7.60 -0.23
C TYR A 185 -0.42 -6.11 0.09
N SER A 186 -1.15 -5.37 -0.76
CA SER A 186 -1.29 -3.92 -0.65
C SER A 186 -1.83 -3.44 0.69
N LEU A 187 -2.69 -4.21 1.35
CA LEU A 187 -3.22 -3.88 2.68
C LEU A 187 -2.12 -3.94 3.74
N ASP A 188 -1.36 -5.04 3.80
CA ASP A 188 -0.30 -5.23 4.78
C ASP A 188 0.84 -4.22 4.58
N ILE A 189 1.18 -3.91 3.32
CA ILE A 189 2.20 -2.90 2.97
C ILE A 189 1.75 -1.50 3.44
N ARG A 190 0.50 -1.13 3.18
CA ARG A 190 -0.06 0.17 3.60
C ARG A 190 -0.14 0.31 5.11
N ASN A 191 -0.49 -0.78 5.79
CA ASN A 191 -0.53 -0.82 7.25
C ASN A 191 0.86 -0.84 7.89
N LYS A 192 1.93 -0.92 7.08
CA LYS A 192 3.32 -1.06 7.54
C LYS A 192 3.55 -2.32 8.39
N GLU A 193 2.78 -3.37 8.14
CA GLU A 193 2.86 -4.67 8.80
C GLU A 193 3.67 -5.69 7.98
N LEU A 194 3.93 -5.37 6.70
CA LEU A 194 4.75 -6.16 5.79
C LEU A 194 5.69 -5.26 4.99
N THR A 195 6.96 -5.62 4.96
CA THR A 195 7.95 -5.05 4.05
C THR A 195 8.53 -6.18 3.20
N MET A 196 8.66 -5.93 1.91
CA MET A 196 9.21 -6.90 0.97
C MET A 196 10.24 -6.24 0.05
N SER A 197 11.25 -7.01 -0.35
CA SER A 197 12.18 -6.61 -1.40
C SER A 197 12.45 -7.75 -2.38
N VAL A 198 12.70 -7.42 -3.63
CA VAL A 198 13.20 -8.35 -4.65
C VAL A 198 14.54 -7.83 -5.15
N ASN A 199 15.60 -8.65 -5.03
CA ASN A 199 16.97 -8.27 -5.39
C ASN A 199 17.40 -6.93 -4.77
N LYS A 200 17.02 -6.70 -3.49
CA LYS A 200 17.24 -5.47 -2.71
C LYS A 200 16.38 -4.26 -3.10
N GLU A 201 15.58 -4.36 -4.17
CA GLU A 201 14.63 -3.31 -4.54
C GLU A 201 13.35 -3.46 -3.70
N PRO A 202 12.94 -2.43 -2.93
CA PRO A 202 11.77 -2.53 -2.07
C PRO A 202 10.49 -2.54 -2.89
N ILE A 203 9.57 -3.45 -2.54
CA ILE A 203 8.22 -3.48 -3.12
C ILE A 203 7.38 -2.40 -2.46
N LYS A 204 6.86 -1.49 -3.28
CA LYS A 204 5.98 -0.40 -2.83
C LYS A 204 4.62 -0.51 -3.52
N TYR A 205 3.56 -0.25 -2.79
CA TYR A 205 2.22 -0.12 -3.35
C TYR A 205 1.83 1.35 -3.48
N ARG A 206 1.39 1.74 -4.66
CA ARG A 206 0.82 3.06 -4.92
C ARG A 206 -0.69 2.95 -5.04
N LYS A 207 -1.40 3.59 -4.10
CA LYS A 207 -2.86 3.69 -4.20
C LYS A 207 -3.24 4.51 -5.44
N PRO A 208 -4.19 4.05 -6.26
CA PRO A 208 -4.62 4.81 -7.42
C PRO A 208 -5.34 6.10 -7.01
N ASP A 209 -5.15 7.15 -7.82
CA ASP A 209 -5.78 8.45 -7.60
C ASP A 209 -7.27 8.38 -7.96
N LEU A 210 -8.10 8.93 -7.08
CA LEU A 210 -9.54 9.02 -7.26
C LEU A 210 -9.93 10.35 -7.90
N TRP A 211 -11.00 10.33 -8.66
CA TRP A 211 -11.62 11.56 -9.16
C TRP A 211 -12.23 12.34 -8.02
N ILE A 212 -11.84 13.58 -7.92
CA ILE A 212 -12.34 14.49 -6.88
C ILE A 212 -13.52 15.29 -7.42
N ASN A 213 -14.58 15.35 -6.64
CA ASN A 213 -15.70 16.24 -6.90
C ASN A 213 -15.25 17.68 -6.63
N GLN A 214 -15.28 18.52 -7.65
CA GLN A 214 -14.81 19.90 -7.55
C GLN A 214 -15.69 20.80 -6.71
N GLU A 215 -16.95 20.44 -6.53
CA GLU A 215 -17.89 21.20 -5.70
C GLU A 215 -17.69 20.91 -4.21
N THR A 216 -17.42 19.66 -3.86
CA THR A 216 -17.32 19.20 -2.47
C THR A 216 -15.90 18.95 -2.00
N GLY A 217 -14.93 18.85 -2.91
CA GLY A 217 -13.56 18.46 -2.62
C GLY A 217 -13.39 16.98 -2.24
N SER A 218 -14.47 16.22 -2.20
CA SER A 218 -14.47 14.81 -1.80
C SER A 218 -14.23 13.91 -3.00
N ALA A 219 -13.57 12.77 -2.75
CA ALA A 219 -13.43 11.74 -3.78
C ALA A 219 -14.80 11.17 -4.17
N TYR A 220 -15.02 10.92 -5.48
CA TYR A 220 -16.18 10.15 -5.91
C TYR A 220 -15.99 8.69 -5.49
N MET A 221 -16.43 8.39 -4.28
CA MET A 221 -16.40 7.05 -3.72
C MET A 221 -17.58 6.81 -2.79
N VAL A 222 -17.90 5.55 -2.58
CA VAL A 222 -18.88 5.08 -1.60
C VAL A 222 -18.28 3.91 -0.83
N THR A 223 -18.52 3.89 0.46
CA THR A 223 -18.21 2.77 1.35
C THR A 223 -19.48 2.00 1.67
N PHE A 224 -19.36 0.71 1.92
CA PHE A 224 -20.50 -0.15 2.25
C PHE A 224 -20.08 -1.32 3.13
N ASP A 225 -21.06 -1.85 3.84
CA ASP A 225 -21.03 -3.13 4.54
C ASP A 225 -22.30 -3.88 4.15
N ARG A 226 -22.17 -5.10 3.62
CA ARG A 226 -23.27 -5.87 3.04
C ARG A 226 -23.22 -7.32 3.47
N GLU A 227 -24.38 -7.93 3.55
CA GLU A 227 -24.55 -9.36 3.74
C GLU A 227 -25.70 -9.88 2.86
N PHE A 228 -25.59 -11.12 2.46
CA PHE A 228 -26.64 -11.83 1.73
C PHE A 228 -26.59 -13.33 2.03
N GLU A 229 -27.62 -14.05 1.65
CA GLU A 229 -27.75 -15.49 1.86
C GLU A 229 -28.01 -16.19 0.53
N VAL A 230 -27.32 -17.32 0.32
CA VAL A 230 -27.54 -18.25 -0.82
C VAL A 230 -27.51 -19.66 -0.23
N ASP A 231 -28.54 -20.45 -0.52
CA ASP A 231 -28.66 -21.87 -0.11
C ASP A 231 -28.49 -22.09 1.42
N GLY A 232 -28.88 -21.10 2.25
CA GLY A 232 -28.74 -21.15 3.71
C GLY A 232 -27.38 -20.74 4.24
N GLU A 233 -26.42 -20.41 3.36
CA GLU A 233 -25.10 -19.92 3.73
C GLU A 233 -25.04 -18.39 3.67
N LYS A 234 -24.47 -17.79 4.73
CA LYS A 234 -24.31 -16.34 4.84
C LYS A 234 -22.98 -15.87 4.24
N TYR A 235 -23.07 -14.87 3.40
CA TYR A 235 -21.94 -14.17 2.81
C TYR A 235 -21.93 -12.71 3.25
N SER A 236 -20.82 -12.22 3.78
CA SER A 236 -20.68 -10.83 4.16
C SER A 236 -19.41 -10.21 3.59
N PHE A 237 -19.49 -8.93 3.26
CA PHE A 237 -18.35 -8.18 2.71
C PHE A 237 -18.50 -6.70 3.00
N ASP A 238 -17.37 -6.02 3.16
CA ASP A 238 -17.32 -4.56 3.23
C ASP A 238 -16.30 -4.02 2.23
N GLY A 239 -16.28 -2.71 2.09
CA GLY A 239 -15.29 -2.09 1.25
C GLY A 239 -15.71 -0.73 0.73
N TRP A 240 -15.07 -0.37 -0.37
CA TRP A 240 -15.35 0.87 -1.07
C TRP A 240 -15.24 0.70 -2.58
N VAL A 241 -15.99 1.51 -3.31
CA VAL A 241 -15.93 1.65 -4.76
C VAL A 241 -15.81 3.13 -5.10
N GLY A 242 -14.93 3.48 -6.01
CA GLY A 242 -14.69 4.85 -6.43
C GLY A 242 -14.36 4.98 -7.91
N ILE A 243 -14.25 6.23 -8.36
CA ILE A 243 -13.96 6.57 -9.75
C ILE A 243 -12.51 7.05 -9.83
N ARG A 244 -11.70 6.43 -10.68
CA ARG A 244 -10.35 6.91 -10.99
C ARG A 244 -10.39 8.25 -11.73
N ASP A 245 -9.39 9.07 -11.50
CA ASP A 245 -9.19 10.35 -12.19
C ASP A 245 -8.92 10.17 -13.69
N THR A 246 -8.22 9.08 -14.05
CA THR A 246 -7.90 8.70 -15.43
C THR A 246 -8.51 7.35 -15.80
N ALA A 247 -9.03 7.25 -17.02
CA ALA A 247 -9.50 5.96 -17.56
C ALA A 247 -8.30 5.09 -17.91
N ASP A 248 -8.30 3.85 -17.43
CA ASP A 248 -7.23 2.91 -17.64
C ASP A 248 -7.75 1.48 -17.55
N THR A 249 -7.49 0.68 -18.57
CA THR A 249 -7.93 -0.72 -18.60
C THR A 249 -7.03 -1.66 -17.82
N GLU A 250 -5.79 -1.28 -17.56
CA GLU A 250 -4.84 -2.11 -16.82
C GLU A 250 -5.10 -2.06 -15.31
N PHE A 251 -5.32 -0.86 -14.77
CA PHE A 251 -5.42 -0.63 -13.32
C PHE A 251 -6.84 -0.42 -12.80
N SER A 252 -7.86 -0.55 -13.64
CA SER A 252 -9.26 -0.48 -13.21
C SER A 252 -9.77 -1.84 -12.71
N GLY A 253 -10.92 -1.83 -12.07
CA GLY A 253 -11.57 -3.01 -11.52
C GLY A 253 -11.51 -3.06 -10.01
N LEU A 254 -12.19 -4.04 -9.44
CA LEU A 254 -12.28 -4.27 -8.01
C LEU A 254 -11.20 -5.24 -7.56
N THR A 255 -10.62 -5.02 -6.39
CA THR A 255 -9.74 -5.98 -5.75
C THR A 255 -10.49 -6.65 -4.61
N LEU A 256 -10.61 -7.97 -4.66
CA LEU A 256 -11.29 -8.77 -3.66
C LEU A 256 -10.25 -9.33 -2.68
N PHE A 257 -10.34 -8.92 -1.43
CA PHE A 257 -9.46 -9.38 -0.35
C PHE A 257 -10.14 -10.43 0.50
N ARG A 258 -9.40 -11.43 0.92
CA ARG A 258 -9.77 -12.38 1.95
C ARG A 258 -8.61 -12.56 2.91
N LYS A 259 -8.85 -12.40 4.21
CA LYS A 259 -7.79 -12.45 5.23
C LYS A 259 -6.62 -11.49 4.90
N CYS A 260 -6.95 -10.26 4.49
CA CYS A 260 -6.01 -9.19 4.07
C CYS A 260 -5.10 -9.52 2.86
N ARG A 261 -5.33 -10.63 2.16
CA ARG A 261 -4.67 -10.98 0.90
C ARG A 261 -5.64 -10.77 -0.26
N ALA A 262 -5.19 -10.13 -1.35
CA ALA A 262 -6.00 -10.05 -2.57
C ALA A 262 -6.08 -11.45 -3.22
N ILE A 263 -7.33 -11.93 -3.38
CA ILE A 263 -7.63 -13.19 -4.06
C ILE A 263 -7.91 -12.92 -5.54
N LYS A 264 -8.60 -11.82 -5.84
CA LYS A 264 -8.88 -11.41 -7.22
C LYS A 264 -8.53 -9.95 -7.39
N ILE A 265 -7.60 -9.68 -8.28
CA ILE A 265 -7.18 -8.32 -8.64
C ILE A 265 -7.85 -7.98 -9.98
N HIS A 266 -8.26 -6.71 -10.14
CA HIS A 266 -8.94 -6.22 -11.34
C HIS A 266 -10.19 -7.01 -11.72
N TYR A 267 -11.02 -7.41 -10.74
CA TYR A 267 -12.30 -8.03 -10.99
C TYR A 267 -13.26 -7.05 -11.66
N ARG A 268 -13.69 -7.38 -12.87
CA ARG A 268 -14.50 -6.51 -13.74
C ARG A 268 -15.70 -7.26 -14.30
N PRO A 269 -16.68 -7.59 -13.47
CA PRO A 269 -17.86 -8.29 -13.95
C PRO A 269 -18.65 -7.42 -14.93
N THR A 270 -18.87 -7.93 -16.13
CA THR A 270 -19.58 -7.18 -17.19
C THR A 270 -21.03 -6.87 -16.84
N LYS A 271 -21.65 -7.69 -15.97
CA LYS A 271 -22.99 -7.45 -15.42
C LYS A 271 -23.04 -6.17 -14.56
N LEU A 272 -21.91 -5.74 -13.97
CA LEU A 272 -21.79 -4.54 -13.12
C LEU A 272 -21.20 -3.36 -13.90
N LEU A 273 -20.08 -3.57 -14.58
CA LEU A 273 -19.26 -2.51 -15.18
C LEU A 273 -19.47 -2.35 -16.69
N GLY A 274 -20.21 -3.25 -17.31
CA GLY A 274 -20.46 -3.24 -18.74
C GLY A 274 -19.28 -3.74 -19.58
N LYS A 275 -19.23 -3.34 -20.84
CA LYS A 275 -18.21 -3.78 -21.80
C LYS A 275 -16.87 -3.03 -21.62
N PRO A 276 -15.72 -3.59 -22.07
CA PRO A 276 -14.40 -2.99 -21.91
C PRO A 276 -14.23 -1.57 -22.47
N ASN A 277 -15.02 -1.17 -23.46
CA ASN A 277 -14.98 0.17 -24.06
C ASN A 277 -15.79 1.22 -23.29
N LEU A 278 -16.50 0.86 -22.24
CA LEU A 278 -17.30 1.78 -21.44
C LEU A 278 -16.46 2.38 -20.29
N TYR A 279 -16.77 3.62 -19.93
CA TYR A 279 -16.07 4.31 -18.84
C TYR A 279 -16.16 3.61 -17.48
N PRO A 280 -17.30 3.03 -17.06
CA PRO A 280 -17.33 2.27 -15.82
C PRO A 280 -16.28 1.16 -15.77
N TYR A 281 -16.12 0.41 -16.85
CA TYR A 281 -15.12 -0.66 -16.93
C TYR A 281 -13.67 -0.15 -16.84
N GLN A 282 -13.41 1.07 -17.32
CA GLN A 282 -12.07 1.67 -17.36
C GLN A 282 -11.75 2.56 -16.16
N ARG A 283 -12.74 2.96 -15.37
CA ARG A 283 -12.60 3.96 -14.31
C ARG A 283 -12.97 3.47 -12.93
N ILE A 284 -13.84 2.48 -12.83
CA ILE A 284 -14.23 1.98 -11.52
C ILE A 284 -13.08 1.19 -10.92
N ILE A 285 -12.77 1.54 -9.67
CA ILE A 285 -11.86 0.81 -8.81
C ILE A 285 -12.50 0.66 -7.45
N GLY A 286 -12.01 -0.30 -6.68
CA GLY A 286 -12.47 -0.50 -5.32
C GLY A 286 -11.74 -1.64 -4.64
N GLU A 287 -11.88 -1.67 -3.34
CA GLU A 287 -11.35 -2.72 -2.49
C GLU A 287 -12.51 -3.31 -1.70
N ILE A 288 -12.66 -4.61 -1.77
CA ILE A 288 -13.74 -5.35 -1.14
C ILE A 288 -13.14 -6.43 -0.26
N ASN A 289 -13.43 -6.38 1.02
CA ASN A 289 -12.98 -7.33 2.00
C ASN A 289 -14.07 -8.39 2.21
N LEU A 290 -13.78 -9.63 1.85
CA LEU A 290 -14.67 -10.78 1.97
C LEU A 290 -14.54 -11.35 3.38
N LYS A 291 -15.61 -11.27 4.16
CA LYS A 291 -15.66 -11.66 5.57
C LYS A 291 -16.19 -13.10 5.73
N GLY A 292 -15.62 -13.81 6.70
CA GLY A 292 -16.03 -15.18 7.00
C GLY A 292 -15.35 -16.23 6.13
N ASN A 293 -15.82 -17.48 6.25
CA ASN A 293 -15.16 -18.64 5.63
C ASN A 293 -15.87 -19.16 4.37
N ASN A 294 -17.09 -18.71 4.09
CA ASN A 294 -17.91 -19.22 2.98
C ASN A 294 -17.43 -18.73 1.59
N TRP A 295 -16.49 -17.78 1.56
CA TRP A 295 -15.80 -17.37 0.34
C TRP A 295 -14.66 -18.34 0.04
N GLU A 296 -14.90 -19.29 -0.83
CA GLU A 296 -13.90 -20.30 -1.16
C GLU A 296 -12.95 -19.83 -2.27
N PRO A 297 -11.62 -19.71 -2.01
CA PRO A 297 -10.65 -19.40 -3.04
C PRO A 297 -10.27 -20.66 -3.83
N SER A 298 -9.82 -20.46 -5.07
CA SER A 298 -9.14 -21.51 -5.85
C SER A 298 -7.94 -22.10 -5.09
N TYR A 299 -7.44 -23.23 -5.57
CA TYR A 299 -6.26 -23.83 -4.97
C TYR A 299 -5.05 -22.90 -4.93
N THR A 300 -4.87 -22.08 -5.97
CA THR A 300 -3.80 -21.10 -6.12
C THR A 300 -4.13 -19.73 -5.49
N LYS A 301 -5.32 -19.61 -4.92
CA LYS A 301 -5.83 -18.37 -4.27
C LYS A 301 -5.74 -17.13 -5.17
N ASP A 302 -5.90 -17.31 -6.47
CA ASP A 302 -5.92 -16.22 -7.47
C ASP A 302 -7.29 -16.03 -8.13
N GLU A 303 -8.28 -16.81 -7.71
CA GLU A 303 -9.69 -16.75 -8.12
C GLU A 303 -10.59 -17.14 -6.95
N LEU A 304 -11.86 -16.73 -7.00
CA LEU A 304 -12.92 -17.26 -6.14
C LEU A 304 -13.66 -18.39 -6.88
N MET A 305 -13.96 -19.43 -6.13
CA MET A 305 -14.84 -20.49 -6.62
C MET A 305 -16.28 -20.06 -6.37
N TRP A 306 -16.90 -19.48 -7.41
CA TRP A 306 -18.28 -19.06 -7.32
C TRP A 306 -19.20 -20.26 -7.42
N GLU A 307 -19.90 -20.59 -6.34
CA GLU A 307 -20.88 -21.68 -6.31
C GLU A 307 -22.28 -21.15 -6.53
N GLY A 308 -23.07 -21.89 -7.32
CA GLY A 308 -24.48 -21.55 -7.55
C GLY A 308 -24.71 -20.10 -7.99
N GLU A 309 -25.56 -19.40 -7.26
CA GLU A 309 -25.93 -18.00 -7.54
C GLU A 309 -25.10 -16.95 -6.76
N VAL A 310 -24.01 -17.36 -6.06
CA VAL A 310 -23.24 -16.49 -5.17
C VAL A 310 -22.68 -15.27 -5.90
N GLU A 311 -22.09 -15.46 -7.11
CA GLU A 311 -21.56 -14.34 -7.89
C GLU A 311 -22.67 -13.36 -8.32
N ASP A 312 -23.80 -13.87 -8.75
CA ASP A 312 -24.91 -13.02 -9.19
C ASP A 312 -25.52 -12.23 -8.04
N ARG A 313 -25.65 -12.83 -6.86
CA ARG A 313 -26.10 -12.13 -5.65
C ARG A 313 -25.09 -11.09 -5.20
N PHE A 314 -23.80 -11.44 -5.17
CA PHE A 314 -22.71 -10.51 -4.86
C PHE A 314 -22.72 -9.29 -5.80
N ILE A 315 -22.87 -9.50 -7.11
CA ILE A 315 -22.98 -8.42 -8.09
C ILE A 315 -24.24 -7.58 -7.86
N ALA A 316 -25.36 -8.18 -7.49
CA ALA A 316 -26.59 -7.46 -7.18
C ALA A 316 -26.43 -6.54 -5.96
N GLU A 317 -25.82 -7.03 -4.88
CA GLU A 317 -25.51 -6.23 -3.68
C GLU A 317 -24.53 -5.09 -3.99
N LEU A 318 -23.49 -5.34 -4.80
CA LEU A 318 -22.58 -4.29 -5.27
C LEU A 318 -23.29 -3.24 -6.13
N LYS A 319 -24.23 -3.64 -6.96
CA LYS A 319 -25.01 -2.73 -7.79
C LYS A 319 -25.93 -1.86 -6.94
N ASP A 320 -26.52 -2.41 -5.89
CA ASP A 320 -27.31 -1.65 -4.93
C ASP A 320 -26.44 -0.65 -4.17
N ALA A 321 -25.30 -1.09 -3.65
CA ALA A 321 -24.41 -0.27 -2.85
C ALA A 321 -23.68 0.82 -3.66
N ALA A 322 -23.21 0.51 -4.87
CA ALA A 322 -22.29 1.36 -5.65
C ALA A 322 -22.85 1.82 -7.00
N GLY A 323 -24.09 1.45 -7.35
CA GLY A 323 -24.68 1.74 -8.68
C GLY A 323 -24.68 3.23 -9.02
N GLY A 324 -24.90 4.10 -8.05
CA GLY A 324 -24.86 5.56 -8.24
C GLY A 324 -23.47 6.07 -8.67
N ILE A 325 -22.40 5.60 -8.03
CA ILE A 325 -21.02 5.93 -8.38
C ILE A 325 -20.65 5.34 -9.75
N ILE A 326 -21.06 4.10 -10.01
CA ILE A 326 -20.81 3.44 -11.29
C ILE A 326 -21.50 4.20 -12.44
N ALA A 327 -22.75 4.58 -12.27
CA ALA A 327 -23.47 5.40 -13.26
C ALA A 327 -22.80 6.77 -13.46
N LYS A 328 -22.38 7.42 -12.39
CA LYS A 328 -21.69 8.72 -12.43
C LYS A 328 -20.40 8.64 -13.25
N SER A 329 -19.65 7.54 -13.21
CA SER A 329 -18.42 7.35 -13.98
C SER A 329 -18.60 7.50 -15.49
N SER A 330 -19.81 7.21 -16.00
CA SER A 330 -20.16 7.37 -17.42
C SER A 330 -20.33 8.82 -17.84
N THR A 331 -20.72 9.70 -16.93
CA THR A 331 -21.05 11.11 -17.20
C THR A 331 -19.93 12.07 -16.88
N LEU A 332 -19.03 11.69 -15.96
CA LEU A 332 -17.89 12.53 -15.64
C LEU A 332 -16.99 12.77 -16.85
N ARG A 333 -16.69 14.03 -17.09
CA ARG A 333 -15.70 14.49 -18.09
C ARG A 333 -14.67 15.33 -17.36
N LYS A 334 -13.42 15.27 -17.79
CA LYS A 334 -12.39 16.24 -17.35
C LYS A 334 -12.79 17.61 -17.93
N GLU A 335 -13.57 18.36 -17.19
CA GLU A 335 -13.88 19.75 -17.54
C GLU A 335 -12.75 20.70 -17.11
N ASP A 336 -11.97 20.32 -16.10
CA ASP A 336 -10.84 21.10 -15.65
C ASP A 336 -9.52 20.39 -15.98
N LYS A 337 -8.83 21.00 -16.95
CA LYS A 337 -7.40 20.76 -17.12
C LYS A 337 -6.69 21.21 -15.84
N PRO A 338 -5.62 20.53 -15.39
CA PRO A 338 -4.76 21.07 -14.36
C PRO A 338 -4.42 22.52 -14.70
N VAL A 339 -4.36 23.38 -13.68
CA VAL A 339 -4.08 24.81 -13.88
C VAL A 339 -2.93 24.96 -14.87
N SER A 340 -3.18 25.56 -16.03
CA SER A 340 -2.17 25.62 -17.08
C SER A 340 -0.94 26.38 -16.58
N LYS A 341 0.25 26.04 -17.09
CA LYS A 341 1.49 26.74 -16.71
C LYS A 341 1.37 28.26 -16.94
N GLU A 342 0.66 28.69 -17.99
CA GLU A 342 0.39 30.09 -18.26
C GLU A 342 -0.46 30.75 -17.16
N LYS A 343 -1.51 30.03 -16.70
CA LYS A 343 -2.37 30.52 -15.62
C LYS A 343 -1.63 30.60 -14.29
N GLN A 344 -0.78 29.58 -13.98
CA GLN A 344 0.07 29.59 -12.78
C GLN A 344 1.05 30.80 -12.81
N LYS A 345 1.71 31.07 -13.96
CA LYS A 345 2.58 32.22 -14.15
C LYS A 345 1.84 33.54 -13.98
N GLN A 346 0.62 33.66 -14.52
CA GLN A 346 -0.20 34.87 -14.37
C GLN A 346 -0.57 35.10 -12.91
N ILE A 347 -0.99 34.04 -12.18
CA ILE A 347 -1.30 34.10 -10.75
C ILE A 347 -0.04 34.53 -9.96
N ALA A 348 1.11 33.87 -10.21
CA ALA A 348 2.38 34.21 -9.56
C ALA A 348 2.77 35.69 -9.76
N THR A 349 2.62 36.19 -10.97
CA THR A 349 2.90 37.62 -11.30
C THR A 349 1.98 38.59 -10.55
N ASN A 350 0.67 38.26 -10.47
CA ASN A 350 -0.30 39.06 -9.75
C ASN A 350 -0.02 39.09 -8.24
N ILE A 351 0.34 37.94 -7.68
CA ILE A 351 0.69 37.82 -6.26
C ILE A 351 1.95 38.60 -5.94
N LYS A 352 3.01 38.49 -6.75
CA LYS A 352 4.22 39.28 -6.58
C LYS A 352 3.91 40.80 -6.50
N LYS A 353 3.13 41.30 -7.46
CA LYS A 353 2.70 42.72 -7.46
C LYS A 353 1.92 43.08 -6.19
N SER A 354 1.06 42.21 -5.72
CA SER A 354 0.27 42.46 -4.50
C SER A 354 1.16 42.58 -3.26
N PHE A 355 2.24 41.83 -3.16
CA PHE A 355 3.16 41.89 -2.03
C PHE A 355 4.12 43.09 -2.07
N GLU A 356 4.28 43.80 -3.23
CA GLU A 356 5.06 45.02 -3.33
C GLU A 356 4.48 46.16 -2.47
N THR A 357 3.21 46.08 -2.09
CA THR A 357 2.51 47.08 -1.28
C THR A 357 2.54 46.83 0.22
N VAL A 358 3.24 45.78 0.67
CA VAL A 358 3.29 45.41 2.09
C VAL A 358 4.02 46.48 2.92
N ASP A 359 3.42 46.90 4.04
CA ASP A 359 4.00 47.86 4.98
C ASP A 359 5.07 47.20 5.88
N ASN A 360 6.28 47.10 5.36
CA ASN A 360 7.43 46.49 6.05
C ASN A 360 7.78 47.21 7.36
N LYS A 361 7.62 48.56 7.42
CA LYS A 361 7.92 49.32 8.65
C LYS A 361 6.99 48.94 9.79
N LYS A 362 5.70 48.70 9.48
CA LYS A 362 4.72 48.27 10.47
C LYS A 362 4.96 46.86 10.95
N ILE A 363 5.39 45.95 10.06
CA ILE A 363 5.79 44.61 10.44
C ILE A 363 7.00 44.63 11.40
N GLU A 364 8.01 45.46 11.08
CA GLU A 364 9.19 45.65 11.91
C GLU A 364 8.83 46.21 13.31
N GLN A 365 7.90 47.15 13.41
CA GLN A 365 7.38 47.66 14.68
C GLN A 365 6.69 46.57 15.50
N ILE A 366 5.88 45.68 14.87
CA ILE A 366 5.23 44.55 15.55
C ILE A 366 6.27 43.55 16.10
N ILE A 367 7.27 43.20 15.29
CA ILE A 367 8.32 42.26 15.70
C ILE A 367 9.08 42.78 16.92
N ASN A 368 9.40 44.11 16.90
CA ASN A 368 10.19 44.76 17.93
C ASN A 368 9.34 45.21 19.16
N SER A 369 8.00 45.14 19.09
CA SER A 369 7.15 45.48 20.24
C SER A 369 7.36 44.49 21.38
N ILE A 370 7.64 45.03 22.58
CA ILE A 370 7.65 44.25 23.82
C ILE A 370 6.17 44.08 24.23
N VAL A 371 5.63 42.88 24.17
CA VAL A 371 4.31 42.58 24.73
C VAL A 371 4.55 41.87 26.05
N ASP A 372 4.42 42.60 27.16
CA ASP A 372 4.27 41.99 28.48
C ASP A 372 2.90 41.31 28.52
N ILE A 373 2.90 40.02 28.29
CA ILE A 373 1.73 39.19 28.55
C ILE A 373 2.07 38.28 29.73
N GLU A 374 1.40 38.56 30.88
CA GLU A 374 1.36 37.62 31.97
C GLU A 374 0.97 36.24 31.47
N THR A 375 1.84 35.32 31.73
CA THR A 375 1.76 33.87 31.66
C THR A 375 0.41 33.27 31.23
N VAL A 376 0.25 33.01 29.96
CA VAL A 376 -0.65 31.98 29.48
C VAL A 376 0.11 30.66 29.53
N LYS A 377 -0.39 29.67 30.29
CA LYS A 377 0.17 28.32 30.43
C LYS A 377 0.55 27.77 29.08
N GLN A 378 1.80 27.34 28.96
CA GLN A 378 2.37 26.67 27.79
C GLN A 378 1.51 25.46 27.45
N VAL A 379 0.88 25.46 26.29
CA VAL A 379 0.41 24.25 25.63
C VAL A 379 1.62 23.72 24.87
N GLU A 380 2.23 22.67 25.38
CA GLU A 380 3.26 21.93 24.65
C GLU A 380 2.63 21.31 23.42
N TYR A 381 2.94 21.88 22.25
CA TYR A 381 2.72 21.19 20.99
C TYR A 381 3.77 20.09 20.89
N ALA A 382 3.33 18.85 20.92
CA ALA A 382 4.17 17.70 20.62
C ALA A 382 4.84 17.92 19.26
N ASN A 383 6.17 17.86 19.25
CA ASN A 383 6.97 17.84 18.04
C ASN A 383 6.73 16.50 17.33
N THR A 384 5.72 16.43 16.50
CA THR A 384 5.63 15.38 15.48
C THR A 384 6.55 15.79 14.34
N THR A 385 7.79 15.39 14.42
CA THR A 385 8.69 15.34 13.25
C THR A 385 8.19 14.19 12.37
N ASN A 386 7.22 14.49 11.51
CA ASN A 386 6.95 13.63 10.38
C ASN A 386 8.09 13.83 9.36
N THR A 387 9.12 13.00 9.45
CA THR A 387 10.06 12.78 8.36
C THR A 387 9.33 12.00 7.28
N PHE A 388 8.66 12.72 6.38
CA PHE A 388 8.18 12.12 5.14
C PHE A 388 9.36 11.95 4.19
N ASP A 389 9.55 10.73 3.69
CA ASP A 389 10.45 10.45 2.57
C ASP A 389 10.14 11.42 1.43
N VAL A 390 11.15 12.18 1.05
CA VAL A 390 11.08 13.06 -0.11
C VAL A 390 11.07 12.17 -1.34
N GLU A 391 9.89 11.76 -1.80
CA GLU A 391 9.75 11.31 -3.18
C GLU A 391 10.32 12.43 -4.05
N LYS A 392 11.20 12.09 -4.99
CA LYS A 392 11.74 13.01 -6.00
C LYS A 392 10.56 13.59 -6.79
N ILE A 393 10.02 14.70 -6.30
CA ILE A 393 9.00 15.46 -6.99
C ILE A 393 9.72 16.05 -8.21
N LYS A 394 9.19 15.84 -9.41
CA LYS A 394 9.76 16.40 -10.62
C LYS A 394 9.74 17.93 -10.49
N GLU A 395 10.91 18.54 -10.55
CA GLU A 395 11.10 20.00 -10.40
C GLU A 395 10.26 20.84 -11.37
N ASP A 396 9.82 20.27 -12.49
CA ASP A 396 9.04 20.94 -13.55
C ASP A 396 7.58 21.26 -13.19
N GLU A 397 7.09 20.87 -12.00
CA GLU A 397 5.69 21.07 -11.60
C GLU A 397 5.46 22.28 -10.70
N PHE A 398 6.52 22.95 -10.26
CA PHE A 398 6.44 24.11 -9.38
C PHE A 398 6.62 25.43 -10.14
N GLU A 399 5.83 26.45 -9.77
CA GLU A 399 5.98 27.82 -10.28
C GLU A 399 6.56 28.72 -9.19
N PRO A 400 7.71 29.38 -9.40
CA PRO A 400 8.34 30.21 -8.39
C PRO A 400 7.61 31.54 -8.20
N VAL A 401 7.35 31.88 -6.94
CA VAL A 401 6.73 33.16 -6.52
C VAL A 401 7.72 33.88 -5.60
N PRO A 402 8.50 34.84 -6.09
CA PRO A 402 9.40 35.64 -5.26
C PRO A 402 8.61 36.71 -4.49
N ILE A 403 8.86 36.79 -3.18
CA ILE A 403 8.22 37.75 -2.25
C ILE A 403 9.31 38.44 -1.45
N ASP A 404 9.32 39.78 -1.44
CA ASP A 404 10.20 40.56 -0.57
C ASP A 404 9.46 41.04 0.68
N ILE A 405 9.99 40.71 1.84
CA ILE A 405 9.48 41.13 3.15
C ILE A 405 10.67 41.58 4.02
N MET A 406 10.65 42.80 4.45
CA MET A 406 11.70 43.41 5.29
C MET A 406 13.11 43.31 4.66
N GLY A 407 13.22 43.41 3.34
CA GLY A 407 14.48 43.26 2.61
C GLY A 407 15.01 41.82 2.49
N VAL A 408 14.24 40.84 2.92
CA VAL A 408 14.53 39.43 2.69
C VAL A 408 13.71 38.94 1.53
N ASN A 409 14.37 38.43 0.50
CA ASN A 409 13.72 37.83 -0.64
C ASN A 409 13.42 36.34 -0.33
N TYR A 410 12.14 36.00 -0.27
CA TYR A 410 11.65 34.62 -0.12
C TYR A 410 11.18 34.11 -1.48
N ILE A 411 11.49 32.86 -1.81
CA ILE A 411 11.02 32.20 -3.01
C ILE A 411 10.10 31.04 -2.59
N PHE A 412 8.84 31.11 -2.98
CA PHE A 412 7.88 30.01 -2.81
C PHE A 412 7.67 29.34 -4.15
N ASN A 413 8.18 28.12 -4.27
CA ASN A 413 7.88 27.25 -5.41
C ASN A 413 6.51 26.63 -5.16
N VAL A 414 5.49 27.10 -5.87
CA VAL A 414 4.09 26.75 -5.60
C VAL A 414 3.58 25.69 -6.56
N LYS A 415 2.94 24.67 -6.00
CA LYS A 415 2.21 23.64 -6.72
C LYS A 415 0.79 23.54 -6.19
N PHE A 416 -0.18 23.44 -7.10
CA PHE A 416 -1.56 23.19 -6.74
C PHE A 416 -1.88 21.69 -6.79
N GLU A 417 -2.51 21.18 -5.74
CA GLU A 417 -3.12 19.85 -5.70
C GLU A 417 -4.63 19.96 -5.49
N HIS A 418 -5.36 19.00 -6.05
CA HIS A 418 -6.79 18.88 -5.82
C HIS A 418 -7.08 17.48 -5.28
N ASN A 419 -7.01 17.33 -3.96
CA ASN A 419 -7.12 16.03 -3.30
C ASN A 419 -7.89 16.20 -1.98
N GLY A 420 -9.05 15.56 -1.85
CA GLY A 420 -9.91 15.66 -0.65
C GLY A 420 -9.36 15.02 0.63
N VAL A 421 -8.18 14.41 0.61
CA VAL A 421 -7.64 13.60 1.72
C VAL A 421 -6.39 14.21 2.37
N ASN A 422 -5.62 15.01 1.63
CA ASN A 422 -4.36 15.59 2.12
C ASN A 422 -4.58 16.91 2.86
N ASP A 423 -3.59 17.31 3.68
CA ASP A 423 -3.57 18.63 4.29
C ASP A 423 -3.70 19.73 3.22
N TRP A 424 -4.39 20.83 3.56
CA TRP A 424 -4.60 21.92 2.63
C TRP A 424 -3.32 22.67 2.27
N LEU A 425 -2.32 22.67 3.15
CA LEU A 425 -1.07 23.39 2.99
C LEU A 425 0.11 22.56 3.47
N LYS A 426 1.10 22.34 2.59
CA LYS A 426 2.38 21.74 2.96
C LYS A 426 3.51 22.68 2.58
N LEU A 427 4.39 22.98 3.53
CA LEU A 427 5.55 23.83 3.37
C LEU A 427 6.81 23.03 3.67
N ASN A 428 7.67 22.87 2.69
CA ASN A 428 8.94 22.17 2.81
C ASN A 428 10.11 23.12 2.51
N THR A 429 11.19 23.02 3.30
CA THR A 429 12.43 23.74 3.00
C THR A 429 13.18 23.04 1.87
N VAL A 430 13.83 23.80 1.01
CA VAL A 430 14.79 23.30 0.02
C VAL A 430 16.23 23.62 0.47
N LYS A 431 17.23 23.27 -0.33
CA LYS A 431 18.63 23.47 0.05
C LYS A 431 19.05 24.93 0.12
N GLU A 432 18.40 25.79 -0.69
CA GLU A 432 18.72 27.21 -0.74
C GLU A 432 18.06 27.95 0.44
N PRO A 433 18.73 28.88 1.09
CA PRO A 433 18.16 29.68 2.18
C PRO A 433 17.03 30.56 1.65
N ASN A 434 15.94 30.68 2.42
CA ASN A 434 14.73 31.44 2.09
C ASN A 434 13.94 30.93 0.86
N GLU A 435 14.21 29.72 0.41
CA GLU A 435 13.46 29.05 -0.62
C GLU A 435 12.64 27.90 -0.04
N PHE A 436 11.37 27.77 -0.50
CA PHE A 436 10.40 26.83 0.06
C PHE A 436 9.55 26.23 -1.04
N ASN A 437 9.27 24.93 -0.93
CA ASN A 437 8.25 24.27 -1.75
C ASN A 437 6.91 24.34 -1.02
N LEU A 438 5.93 24.98 -1.64
CA LEU A 438 4.59 25.19 -1.10
C LEU A 438 3.57 24.43 -1.93
N ILE A 439 2.96 23.40 -1.35
CA ILE A 439 1.88 22.64 -1.97
C ILE A 439 0.56 23.11 -1.38
N ILE A 440 -0.34 23.55 -2.24
CA ILE A 440 -1.66 24.07 -1.87
C ILE A 440 -2.72 23.10 -2.38
N ASN A 441 -3.38 22.42 -1.47
CA ASN A 441 -4.48 21.52 -1.77
C ASN A 441 -5.81 22.26 -1.64
N TYR A 442 -6.40 22.63 -2.76
CA TYR A 442 -7.71 23.31 -2.82
C TYR A 442 -8.90 22.35 -2.99
N GLY A 443 -8.65 21.03 -2.95
CA GLY A 443 -9.67 19.98 -3.07
C GLY A 443 -10.40 19.64 -1.76
N LEU A 444 -10.18 20.38 -0.67
CA LEU A 444 -10.88 20.17 0.59
C LEU A 444 -12.27 20.81 0.57
N ASP A 445 -13.23 20.23 1.30
CA ASP A 445 -14.60 20.76 1.44
C ASP A 445 -14.66 22.22 1.89
N TYR A 446 -13.67 22.64 2.69
CA TYR A 446 -13.52 24.03 3.14
C TYR A 446 -13.40 25.01 1.97
N PHE A 447 -12.73 24.62 0.87
CA PHE A 447 -12.55 25.42 -0.34
C PHE A 447 -13.56 25.10 -1.44
N ALA A 448 -14.51 24.20 -1.21
CA ALA A 448 -15.44 23.70 -2.22
C ALA A 448 -16.20 24.79 -2.98
N LYS A 449 -16.45 25.93 -2.33
CA LYS A 449 -17.13 27.09 -2.93
C LYS A 449 -16.17 28.15 -3.45
N GLU A 450 -14.88 28.06 -3.12
CA GLU A 450 -13.88 29.04 -3.52
C GLU A 450 -13.22 28.64 -4.84
N LYS A 451 -13.57 29.34 -5.90
CA LYS A 451 -13.02 29.11 -7.25
C LYS A 451 -11.82 30.02 -7.58
N ASN A 452 -11.49 30.95 -6.70
CA ASN A 452 -10.42 31.91 -6.92
C ASN A 452 -9.08 31.36 -6.38
N LEU A 453 -8.37 30.63 -7.22
CA LEU A 453 -7.06 30.06 -6.88
C LEU A 453 -6.03 31.12 -6.49
N GLU A 454 -6.13 32.34 -7.06
CA GLU A 454 -5.26 33.47 -6.70
C GLU A 454 -5.48 33.87 -5.24
N PHE A 455 -6.74 33.94 -4.79
CA PHE A 455 -7.07 34.24 -3.39
C PHE A 455 -6.53 33.17 -2.44
N ILE A 456 -6.73 31.89 -2.76
CA ILE A 456 -6.23 30.76 -1.95
C ILE A 456 -4.71 30.81 -1.85
N GLN A 457 -4.01 31.06 -2.95
CA GLN A 457 -2.56 31.15 -2.97
C GLN A 457 -2.05 32.36 -2.19
N LYS A 458 -2.68 33.55 -2.33
CA LYS A 458 -2.36 34.74 -1.54
C LYS A 458 -2.48 34.46 -0.05
N MET A 459 -3.57 33.84 0.38
CA MET A 459 -3.81 33.49 1.76
C MET A 459 -2.74 32.53 2.28
N ALA A 460 -2.42 31.45 1.54
CA ALA A 460 -1.43 30.47 1.89
C ALA A 460 -0.02 31.10 2.06
N ILE A 461 0.41 31.92 1.09
CA ILE A 461 1.72 32.60 1.14
C ILE A 461 1.75 33.59 2.30
N THR A 462 0.68 34.34 2.53
CA THR A 462 0.58 35.29 3.66
C THR A 462 0.81 34.62 4.99
N ILE A 463 0.17 33.47 5.21
CA ILE A 463 0.34 32.69 6.44
C ILE A 463 1.77 32.17 6.56
N CYS A 464 2.31 31.57 5.51
CA CYS A 464 3.66 31.02 5.50
C CYS A 464 4.73 32.09 5.76
N VAL A 465 4.67 33.22 5.03
CA VAL A 465 5.59 34.35 5.20
C VAL A 465 5.53 34.88 6.63
N SER A 466 4.33 35.06 7.18
CA SER A 466 4.16 35.58 8.54
C SER A 466 4.79 34.69 9.60
N ILE A 467 4.62 33.37 9.46
CA ILE A 467 5.21 32.38 10.36
C ILE A 467 6.75 32.37 10.23
N ILE A 468 7.26 32.38 8.98
CA ILE A 468 8.72 32.38 8.72
C ILE A 468 9.35 33.64 9.26
N THR A 469 8.77 34.81 8.97
CA THR A 469 9.28 36.13 9.44
C THR A 469 9.30 36.17 10.97
N ALA A 470 8.25 35.73 11.63
CA ALA A 470 8.21 35.65 13.09
C ALA A 470 9.31 34.73 13.66
N LYS A 471 9.46 33.53 13.08
CA LYS A 471 10.48 32.56 13.51
C LYS A 471 11.91 33.04 13.27
N SER A 472 12.19 33.66 12.13
CA SER A 472 13.51 34.21 11.79
C SER A 472 13.96 35.29 12.77
N ASN A 473 13.03 35.98 13.41
CA ASN A 473 13.28 36.99 14.44
C ASN A 473 13.14 36.41 15.87
N GLY A 474 13.23 35.11 16.04
CA GLY A 474 13.22 34.44 17.35
C GLY A 474 11.87 34.47 18.06
N ASN A 475 10.78 34.82 17.35
CA ASN A 475 9.48 35.01 17.95
C ASN A 475 8.56 33.81 17.76
N LYS A 476 8.05 33.26 18.87
CA LYS A 476 7.07 32.17 18.89
C LYS A 476 5.67 32.61 19.32
N ASP A 477 5.47 33.90 19.50
CA ASP A 477 4.19 34.45 19.97
C ASP A 477 3.12 34.42 18.90
N ALA A 478 2.03 33.69 19.16
CA ALA A 478 0.88 33.57 18.24
C ALA A 478 0.21 34.92 17.95
N TYR A 479 0.16 35.85 18.90
CA TYR A 479 -0.39 37.18 18.71
C TYR A 479 0.42 38.02 17.73
N LYS A 480 1.74 37.93 17.79
CA LYS A 480 2.60 38.61 16.84
C LYS A 480 2.46 38.06 15.44
N ILE A 481 2.39 36.73 15.30
CA ILE A 481 2.11 36.09 14.02
C ILE A 481 0.78 36.59 13.45
N LEU A 482 -0.28 36.58 14.25
CA LEU A 482 -1.61 37.08 13.83
C LEU A 482 -1.59 38.53 13.43
N ASN A 483 -0.86 39.41 14.15
CA ASN A 483 -0.72 40.81 13.82
C ASN A 483 0.06 41.05 12.52
N ILE A 484 1.09 40.23 12.22
CA ILE A 484 1.80 40.21 10.95
C ILE A 484 0.85 39.83 9.81
N ILE A 485 0.09 38.75 9.98
CA ILE A 485 -0.92 38.31 9.00
C ILE A 485 -1.91 39.42 8.71
N ASN A 486 -2.48 40.03 9.76
CA ASN A 486 -3.44 41.14 9.62
C ASN A 486 -2.82 42.35 8.91
N THR A 487 -1.54 42.65 9.17
CA THR A 487 -0.83 43.78 8.52
C THR A 487 -0.63 43.49 7.03
N ILE A 488 -0.19 42.29 6.67
CA ILE A 488 -0.02 41.86 5.28
C ILE A 488 -1.37 41.92 4.55
N ILE A 489 -2.43 41.33 5.12
CA ILE A 489 -3.78 41.31 4.50
C ILE A 489 -4.30 42.72 4.25
N ARG A 490 -4.09 43.69 5.18
CA ARG A 490 -4.56 45.07 5.02
C ARG A 490 -3.73 45.88 4.02
N SER A 491 -2.48 45.51 3.78
CA SER A 491 -1.56 46.16 2.85
C SER A 491 -1.71 45.66 1.42
N ILE A 492 -2.11 44.42 1.22
CA ILE A 492 -2.33 43.83 -0.11
C ILE A 492 -3.59 44.42 -0.73
N LYS A 493 -3.46 45.02 -1.91
CA LYS A 493 -4.56 45.60 -2.72
C LYS A 493 -5.05 44.62 -3.78
#